data_2385ddf7ea9fbd2fb8bfa7d72b53b2cc
#
_entry.id   2385ddf7ea9fbd2fb8bfa7d72b53b2cc
#
_cell.length_a   1.000
_cell.length_b   1.000
_cell.length_c   1.000
_cell.angle_alpha   90.00
_cell.angle_beta   90.00
_cell.angle_gamma   90.00
#
_symmetry.space_group_name_H-M   'P 1'
#
loop_
_entity.id
_entity.type
_entity.pdbx_description
1 polymer ?
#
loop_
_entity_poly.entity_id
_entity_poly.type
_entity_poly.pdbx_seq_one_letter_code
_entity_poly.pdbx_strand_id
1 'polypeptide(L)'
;MVKALMQSLERLLVRLFNRSKIDWVNLTDSLKKNITWNTVGSIAYLACQWLTTVAVVRLSSDFNYAGDLSLAMTISNLFVPIGLYKIRSFQVSDLSCEYSSGEYIGFRLITIALGFVFVVPYAFFTCQQSSLLPVYLYCIYKSIEVMVDVFHGIDQKAGNMIYCGMSMLLRGILSLLVFCAGMYISHSLV
;
A
#
# COMPACT_ATOMS: atom_id res chain seq x y z
N MET A 1 -59.45 8.65 -0.15
CA MET A 1 -58.34 7.97 0.61
C MET A 1 -57.14 7.65 -0.29
N VAL A 2 -57.32 6.95 -1.42
CA VAL A 2 -56.21 6.56 -2.33
C VAL A 2 -55.47 7.77 -2.94
N LYS A 3 -56.17 8.86 -3.37
CA LYS A 3 -55.50 10.06 -3.89
C LYS A 3 -54.60 10.78 -2.88
N ALA A 4 -55.01 10.81 -1.61
CA ALA A 4 -54.21 11.43 -0.56
C ALA A 4 -52.94 10.60 -0.24
N LEU A 5 -53.04 9.28 -0.33
CA LEU A 5 -51.91 8.37 -0.16
C LEU A 5 -50.89 8.51 -1.30
N MET A 6 -51.37 8.60 -2.55
CA MET A 6 -50.49 8.84 -3.71
C MET A 6 -49.75 10.18 -3.64
N GLN A 7 -50.43 11.26 -3.25
CA GLN A 7 -49.80 12.57 -3.09
C GLN A 7 -48.79 12.61 -1.92
N SER A 8 -49.01 11.80 -0.89
CA SER A 8 -48.03 11.65 0.22
C SER A 8 -46.83 10.85 -0.22
N LEU A 9 -47.00 9.79 -1.01
CA LEU A 9 -45.96 9.00 -1.61
C LEU A 9 -45.11 9.80 -2.60
N GLU A 10 -45.75 10.59 -3.48
CA GLU A 10 -45.01 11.50 -4.38
C GLU A 10 -44.20 12.53 -3.62
N ARG A 11 -44.72 13.14 -2.57
CA ARG A 11 -43.98 14.09 -1.73
C ARG A 11 -42.82 13.44 -0.99
N LEU A 12 -42.98 12.20 -0.53
CA LEU A 12 -41.90 11.40 0.07
C LEU A 12 -40.81 11.04 -0.95
N LEU A 13 -41.22 10.59 -2.13
CA LEU A 13 -40.27 10.26 -3.21
C LEU A 13 -39.50 11.50 -3.68
N VAL A 14 -40.19 12.65 -3.86
CA VAL A 14 -39.51 13.91 -4.23
C VAL A 14 -38.54 14.37 -3.14
N ARG A 15 -38.90 14.23 -1.85
CA ARG A 15 -37.99 14.56 -0.74
C ARG A 15 -36.79 13.60 -0.67
N LEU A 16 -36.98 12.30 -0.86
CA LEU A 16 -35.94 11.31 -0.91
C LEU A 16 -35.02 11.52 -2.13
N PHE A 17 -35.60 11.82 -3.28
CA PHE A 17 -34.86 12.09 -4.52
C PHE A 17 -34.06 13.40 -4.46
N ASN A 18 -34.61 14.44 -3.83
CA ASN A 18 -33.88 15.72 -3.66
C ASN A 18 -32.79 15.63 -2.59
N ARG A 19 -33.01 14.84 -1.52
CA ARG A 19 -32.01 14.56 -0.51
C ARG A 19 -30.86 13.72 -1.11
N SER A 20 -31.20 12.73 -1.96
CA SER A 20 -30.19 11.93 -2.64
C SER A 20 -29.35 12.77 -3.61
N LYS A 21 -29.92 13.78 -4.30
CA LYS A 21 -29.16 14.65 -5.22
C LYS A 21 -28.09 15.48 -4.51
N ILE A 22 -28.41 16.02 -3.34
CA ILE A 22 -27.45 16.81 -2.52
C ILE A 22 -26.35 15.89 -1.99
N ASP A 23 -26.71 14.71 -1.52
CA ASP A 23 -25.75 13.71 -1.02
C ASP A 23 -24.84 13.17 -2.14
N TRP A 24 -25.38 13.00 -3.37
CA TRP A 24 -24.58 12.56 -4.52
C TRP A 24 -23.54 13.59 -4.98
N VAL A 25 -23.83 14.87 -4.96
CA VAL A 25 -22.86 15.92 -5.33
C VAL A 25 -21.73 15.98 -4.32
N ASN A 26 -22.03 15.98 -3.04
CA ASN A 26 -21.03 15.96 -1.98
C ASN A 26 -20.22 14.66 -1.98
N LEU A 27 -20.88 13.51 -2.25
CA LEU A 27 -20.24 12.21 -2.35
C LEU A 27 -19.27 12.14 -3.54
N THR A 28 -19.69 12.65 -4.72
CA THR A 28 -18.83 12.67 -5.92
C THR A 28 -17.61 13.55 -5.74
N ASP A 29 -17.72 14.69 -5.09
CA ASP A 29 -16.57 15.57 -4.83
C ASP A 29 -15.63 14.98 -3.79
N SER A 30 -16.15 14.35 -2.76
CA SER A 30 -15.37 13.60 -1.79
C SER A 30 -14.64 12.41 -2.44
N LEU A 31 -15.32 11.64 -3.28
CA LEU A 31 -14.73 10.52 -4.02
C LEU A 31 -13.63 10.98 -4.98
N LYS A 32 -13.87 12.06 -5.75
CA LYS A 32 -12.85 12.63 -6.65
C LYS A 32 -11.60 13.03 -5.87
N LYS A 33 -11.76 13.74 -4.75
CA LYS A 33 -10.66 14.15 -3.90
C LYS A 33 -9.88 12.94 -3.35
N ASN A 34 -10.59 11.93 -2.85
CA ASN A 34 -10.00 10.70 -2.34
C ASN A 34 -9.18 9.96 -3.41
N ILE A 35 -9.76 9.77 -4.60
CA ILE A 35 -9.10 9.09 -5.72
C ILE A 35 -7.87 9.89 -6.16
N THR A 36 -8.00 11.22 -6.31
CA THR A 36 -6.89 12.07 -6.74
C THR A 36 -5.71 12.00 -5.77
N TRP A 37 -5.95 12.16 -4.47
CA TRP A 37 -4.89 12.07 -3.47
C TRP A 37 -4.22 10.70 -3.43
N ASN A 38 -5.01 9.62 -3.51
CA ASN A 38 -4.46 8.26 -3.55
C ASN A 38 -3.62 8.03 -4.81
N THR A 39 -4.06 8.53 -5.96
CA THR A 39 -3.32 8.42 -7.23
C THR A 39 -2.02 9.21 -7.19
N VAL A 40 -2.07 10.48 -6.74
CA VAL A 40 -0.88 11.33 -6.61
C VAL A 40 0.13 10.70 -5.63
N GLY A 41 -0.34 10.23 -4.48
CA GLY A 41 0.50 9.55 -3.50
C GLY A 41 1.16 8.29 -4.05
N SER A 42 0.42 7.47 -4.80
CA SER A 42 0.94 6.26 -5.44
C SER A 42 1.99 6.56 -6.50
N ILE A 43 1.74 7.55 -7.37
CA ILE A 43 2.69 7.98 -8.41
C ILE A 43 3.96 8.54 -7.77
N ALA A 44 3.82 9.40 -6.77
CA ALA A 44 4.97 9.96 -6.04
C ALA A 44 5.80 8.86 -5.36
N TYR A 45 5.14 7.88 -4.75
CA TYR A 45 5.81 6.73 -4.16
C TYR A 45 6.62 5.93 -5.20
N LEU A 46 6.02 5.62 -6.35
CA LEU A 46 6.69 4.91 -7.45
C LEU A 46 7.86 5.71 -8.00
N ALA A 47 7.71 7.04 -8.14
CA ALA A 47 8.80 7.93 -8.55
C ALA A 47 9.96 7.91 -7.56
N CYS A 48 9.69 7.95 -6.25
CA CYS A 48 10.71 7.82 -5.21
C CYS A 48 11.41 6.45 -5.26
N GLN A 49 10.69 5.37 -5.49
CA GLN A 49 11.27 4.03 -5.65
C GLN A 49 12.21 3.97 -6.87
N TRP A 50 11.79 4.55 -7.99
CA TRP A 50 12.65 4.66 -9.17
C TRP A 50 13.89 5.51 -8.91
N LEU A 51 13.74 6.66 -8.24
CA LEU A 51 14.86 7.53 -7.86
C LEU A 51 15.84 6.80 -6.92
N THR A 52 15.37 5.93 -6.03
CA THR A 52 16.23 5.08 -5.21
C THR A 52 17.14 4.20 -6.07
N THR A 53 16.61 3.58 -7.12
CA THR A 53 17.40 2.76 -8.05
C THR A 53 18.45 3.61 -8.78
N VAL A 54 18.08 4.81 -9.21
CA VAL A 54 19.02 5.75 -9.85
C VAL A 54 20.09 6.20 -8.86
N ALA A 55 19.70 6.49 -7.61
CA ALA A 55 20.63 6.91 -6.57
C ALA A 55 21.71 5.86 -6.27
N VAL A 56 21.34 4.57 -6.22
CA VAL A 56 22.33 3.49 -6.05
C VAL A 56 23.39 3.54 -7.16
N VAL A 57 22.98 3.61 -8.41
CA VAL A 57 23.90 3.62 -9.56
C VAL A 57 24.81 4.85 -9.55
N ARG A 58 24.31 5.99 -9.03
CA ARG A 58 25.06 7.27 -9.04
C ARG A 58 25.94 7.49 -7.81
N LEU A 59 25.52 6.99 -6.65
CA LEU A 59 26.19 7.22 -5.37
C LEU A 59 27.11 6.07 -4.95
N SER A 60 26.90 4.85 -5.49
CA SER A 60 27.75 3.73 -5.16
C SER A 60 29.10 3.82 -5.88
N SER A 61 30.16 3.44 -5.20
CA SER A 61 31.51 3.33 -5.75
C SER A 61 31.72 2.03 -6.54
N ASP A 62 30.84 1.03 -6.36
CA ASP A 62 30.93 -0.28 -7.01
C ASP A 62 29.59 -0.65 -7.66
N PHE A 63 29.64 -1.12 -8.91
CA PHE A 63 28.45 -1.60 -9.64
C PHE A 63 27.82 -2.85 -9.03
N ASN A 64 28.55 -3.60 -8.20
CA ASN A 64 28.01 -4.76 -7.49
C ASN A 64 26.82 -4.39 -6.60
N TYR A 65 26.81 -3.20 -5.98
CA TYR A 65 25.70 -2.72 -5.15
C TYR A 65 24.39 -2.54 -5.92
N ALA A 66 24.48 -2.11 -7.17
CA ALA A 66 23.28 -2.02 -8.05
C ALA A 66 22.74 -3.42 -8.37
N GLY A 67 23.63 -4.40 -8.54
CA GLY A 67 23.28 -5.81 -8.71
C GLY A 67 22.58 -6.37 -7.46
N ASP A 68 23.15 -6.15 -6.27
CA ASP A 68 22.58 -6.59 -5.00
C ASP A 68 21.21 -5.99 -4.72
N LEU A 69 21.01 -4.69 -4.99
CA LEU A 69 19.71 -4.06 -4.87
C LEU A 69 18.70 -4.65 -5.84
N SER A 70 19.08 -4.85 -7.10
CA SER A 70 18.23 -5.46 -8.12
C SER A 70 17.80 -6.87 -7.73
N LEU A 71 18.73 -7.66 -7.17
CA LEU A 71 18.48 -8.99 -6.67
C LEU A 71 17.55 -8.98 -5.45
N ALA A 72 17.76 -8.05 -4.52
CA ALA A 72 16.90 -7.85 -3.36
C ALA A 72 15.47 -7.47 -3.77
N MET A 73 15.31 -6.57 -4.74
CA MET A 73 14.02 -6.19 -5.32
C MET A 73 13.32 -7.39 -5.97
N THR A 74 14.06 -8.18 -6.76
CA THR A 74 13.51 -9.35 -7.46
C THR A 74 13.00 -10.40 -6.49
N ILE A 75 13.78 -10.75 -5.46
CA ILE A 75 13.37 -11.72 -4.44
C ILE A 75 12.19 -11.21 -3.63
N SER A 76 12.19 -9.92 -3.28
CA SER A 76 11.06 -9.32 -2.57
C SER A 76 9.77 -9.31 -3.40
N ASN A 77 9.87 -9.21 -4.71
CA ASN A 77 8.71 -9.33 -5.60
C ASN A 77 8.08 -10.74 -5.59
N LEU A 78 8.81 -11.77 -5.17
CA LEU A 78 8.23 -13.10 -4.89
C LEU A 78 7.51 -13.13 -3.54
N PHE A 79 8.03 -12.41 -2.55
CA PHE A 79 7.45 -12.32 -1.21
C PHE A 79 6.15 -11.49 -1.17
N VAL A 80 6.15 -10.32 -1.82
CA VAL A 80 5.05 -9.34 -1.72
C VAL A 80 3.68 -9.91 -2.10
N PRO A 81 3.50 -10.67 -3.19
CA PRO A 81 2.20 -11.27 -3.52
C PRO A 81 1.68 -12.25 -2.47
N ILE A 82 2.58 -13.03 -1.83
CA ILE A 82 2.23 -13.96 -0.76
C ILE A 82 1.77 -13.15 0.46
N GLY A 83 2.56 -12.16 0.86
CA GLY A 83 2.25 -11.28 1.99
C GLY A 83 0.95 -10.50 1.79
N LEU A 84 0.69 -9.96 0.61
CA LEU A 84 -0.52 -9.21 0.30
C LEU A 84 -1.77 -10.08 0.21
N TYR A 85 -1.68 -11.24 -0.40
CA TYR A 85 -2.79 -12.20 -0.62
C TYR A 85 -4.12 -11.52 -0.99
N LYS A 86 -4.07 -10.33 -1.59
CA LYS A 86 -5.23 -9.48 -1.96
C LYS A 86 -6.25 -9.25 -0.85
N ILE A 87 -5.88 -9.42 0.41
CA ILE A 87 -6.77 -9.30 1.56
C ILE A 87 -7.40 -7.91 1.66
N ARG A 88 -6.71 -6.86 1.20
CA ARG A 88 -7.24 -5.50 1.15
C ARG A 88 -8.50 -5.41 0.30
N SER A 89 -8.52 -6.06 -0.87
CA SER A 89 -9.71 -6.06 -1.74
C SER A 89 -10.89 -6.73 -1.05
N PHE A 90 -10.65 -7.85 -0.35
CA PHE A 90 -11.67 -8.53 0.44
C PHE A 90 -12.14 -7.65 1.61
N GLN A 91 -11.23 -7.05 2.36
CA GLN A 91 -11.51 -6.15 3.48
C GLN A 91 -12.39 -4.96 3.08
N VAL A 92 -12.13 -4.35 1.91
CA VAL A 92 -12.91 -3.20 1.41
C VAL A 92 -14.28 -3.63 0.91
N SER A 93 -14.43 -4.85 0.35
CA SER A 93 -15.70 -5.38 -0.12
C SER A 93 -16.58 -5.97 0.98
N ASP A 94 -16.06 -6.20 2.18
CA ASP A 94 -16.81 -6.66 3.35
C ASP A 94 -17.68 -5.53 3.92
N LEU A 95 -18.82 -5.26 3.27
CA LEU A 95 -19.78 -4.23 3.68
C LEU A 95 -20.60 -4.66 4.91
N SER A 96 -20.77 -5.96 5.11
CA SER A 96 -21.50 -6.54 6.26
C SER A 96 -20.72 -6.45 7.56
N CYS A 97 -19.44 -6.10 7.51
CA CYS A 97 -18.53 -6.08 8.67
C CYS A 97 -18.48 -7.44 9.39
N GLU A 98 -18.44 -8.52 8.60
CA GLU A 98 -18.42 -9.89 9.09
C GLU A 98 -17.14 -10.15 9.89
N TYR A 99 -16.02 -9.53 9.46
CA TYR A 99 -14.73 -9.65 10.13
C TYR A 99 -14.29 -8.33 10.74
N SER A 100 -13.69 -8.40 11.92
CA SER A 100 -13.11 -7.25 12.62
C SER A 100 -11.79 -6.81 12.00
N SER A 101 -11.41 -5.55 12.21
CA SER A 101 -10.10 -5.04 11.77
C SER A 101 -8.93 -5.83 12.37
N GLY A 102 -9.09 -6.37 13.59
CA GLY A 102 -8.08 -7.20 14.23
C GLY A 102 -7.84 -8.53 13.53
N GLU A 103 -8.89 -9.14 12.98
CA GLU A 103 -8.79 -10.41 12.24
C GLU A 103 -8.05 -10.21 10.91
N TYR A 104 -8.29 -9.09 10.22
CA TYR A 104 -7.52 -8.74 9.01
C TYR A 104 -6.04 -8.50 9.32
N ILE A 105 -5.72 -7.85 10.45
CA ILE A 105 -4.33 -7.67 10.91
C ILE A 105 -3.70 -9.02 11.26
N GLY A 106 -4.41 -9.87 12.00
CA GLY A 106 -3.95 -11.20 12.34
C GLY A 106 -3.66 -12.07 11.12
N PHE A 107 -4.58 -12.07 10.15
CA PHE A 107 -4.38 -12.77 8.89
C PHE A 107 -3.16 -12.25 8.12
N ARG A 108 -2.95 -10.93 8.11
CA ARG A 108 -1.78 -10.31 7.48
C ARG A 108 -0.48 -10.78 8.11
N LEU A 109 -0.41 -10.90 9.43
CA LEU A 109 0.76 -11.42 10.12
C LEU A 109 1.06 -12.87 9.73
N ILE A 110 0.02 -13.70 9.59
CA ILE A 110 0.17 -15.09 9.14
C ILE A 110 0.70 -15.14 7.70
N THR A 111 0.18 -14.32 6.78
CA THR A 111 0.65 -14.31 5.38
C THR A 111 2.08 -13.78 5.26
N ILE A 112 2.48 -12.81 6.08
CA ILE A 112 3.87 -12.32 6.16
C ILE A 112 4.79 -13.45 6.66
N ALA A 113 4.41 -14.12 7.74
CA ALA A 113 5.21 -15.23 8.29
C ALA A 113 5.37 -16.37 7.26
N LEU A 114 4.27 -16.72 6.57
CA LEU A 114 4.28 -17.71 5.49
C LEU A 114 5.22 -17.28 4.35
N GLY A 115 5.18 -16.02 3.96
CA GLY A 115 6.08 -15.45 2.96
C GLY A 115 7.55 -15.63 3.36
N PHE A 116 7.90 -15.36 4.61
CA PHE A 116 9.27 -15.57 5.10
C PHE A 116 9.69 -17.03 5.11
N VAL A 117 8.80 -17.96 5.45
CA VAL A 117 9.07 -19.42 5.41
C VAL A 117 9.52 -19.87 4.00
N PHE A 118 8.99 -19.26 2.95
CA PHE A 118 9.37 -19.58 1.57
C PHE A 118 10.58 -18.76 1.07
N VAL A 119 10.62 -17.46 1.36
CA VAL A 119 11.63 -16.56 0.77
C VAL A 119 12.98 -16.69 1.44
N VAL A 120 13.03 -16.94 2.75
CA VAL A 120 14.32 -17.05 3.45
C VAL A 120 15.14 -18.25 2.96
N PRO A 121 14.60 -19.48 2.87
CA PRO A 121 15.33 -20.59 2.28
C PRO A 121 15.67 -20.38 0.81
N TYR A 122 14.73 -19.84 0.04
CA TYR A 122 14.94 -19.55 -1.38
C TYR A 122 16.14 -18.60 -1.58
N ALA A 123 16.21 -17.50 -0.84
CA ALA A 123 17.33 -16.58 -0.89
C ALA A 123 18.65 -17.25 -0.49
N PHE A 124 18.62 -18.06 0.57
CA PHE A 124 19.80 -18.76 1.06
C PHE A 124 20.42 -19.72 0.02
N PHE A 125 19.58 -20.43 -0.74
CA PHE A 125 20.05 -21.35 -1.78
C PHE A 125 20.39 -20.70 -3.12
N THR A 126 19.86 -19.50 -3.38
CA THR A 126 19.99 -18.85 -4.70
C THR A 126 21.02 -17.72 -4.72
N CYS A 127 21.20 -17.01 -3.59
CA CYS A 127 22.06 -15.85 -3.52
C CYS A 127 23.47 -16.19 -3.03
N GLN A 128 24.44 -15.35 -3.45
CA GLN A 128 25.77 -15.38 -2.85
C GLN A 128 25.71 -14.89 -1.39
N GLN A 129 26.61 -15.38 -0.57
CA GLN A 129 26.68 -15.04 0.86
C GLN A 129 26.78 -13.51 1.11
N SER A 130 27.51 -12.80 0.27
CA SER A 130 27.66 -11.34 0.33
C SER A 130 26.36 -10.57 0.09
N SER A 131 25.47 -11.12 -0.74
CA SER A 131 24.21 -10.48 -1.13
C SER A 131 23.02 -10.83 -0.20
N LEU A 132 23.22 -11.80 0.73
CA LEU A 132 22.12 -12.26 1.61
C LEU A 132 21.64 -11.17 2.55
N LEU A 133 22.55 -10.40 3.15
CA LEU A 133 22.19 -9.35 4.11
C LEU A 133 21.34 -8.24 3.48
N PRO A 134 21.74 -7.64 2.33
CA PRO A 134 20.88 -6.70 1.60
C PRO A 134 19.50 -7.27 1.25
N VAL A 135 19.44 -8.53 0.81
CA VAL A 135 18.19 -9.20 0.46
C VAL A 135 17.25 -9.32 1.67
N TYR A 136 17.77 -9.79 2.81
CA TYR A 136 16.94 -9.95 4.01
C TYR A 136 16.47 -8.61 4.58
N LEU A 137 17.33 -7.59 4.60
CA LEU A 137 16.95 -6.25 5.05
C LEU A 137 15.86 -5.66 4.15
N TYR A 138 15.96 -5.88 2.84
CA TYR A 138 14.95 -5.41 1.90
C TYR A 138 13.63 -6.19 2.04
N CYS A 139 13.67 -7.49 2.32
CA CYS A 139 12.47 -8.28 2.62
C CYS A 139 11.79 -7.80 3.92
N ILE A 140 12.54 -7.44 4.95
CA ILE A 140 12.00 -6.85 6.19
C ILE A 140 11.33 -5.50 5.88
N TYR A 141 11.99 -4.63 5.10
CA TYR A 141 11.39 -3.37 4.64
C TYR A 141 10.06 -3.61 3.91
N LYS A 142 10.03 -4.57 2.99
CA LYS A 142 8.81 -4.94 2.25
C LYS A 142 7.73 -5.56 3.14
N SER A 143 8.09 -6.26 4.18
CA SER A 143 7.10 -6.80 5.13
C SER A 143 6.39 -5.68 5.91
N ILE A 144 7.11 -4.62 6.27
CA ILE A 144 6.50 -3.43 6.87
C ILE A 144 5.54 -2.76 5.88
N GLU A 145 5.91 -2.68 4.61
CA GLU A 145 5.06 -2.14 3.55
C GLU A 145 3.77 -2.96 3.39
N VAL A 146 3.89 -4.28 3.37
CA VAL A 146 2.76 -5.22 3.33
C VAL A 146 1.86 -5.06 4.57
N MET A 147 2.45 -4.81 5.75
CA MET A 147 1.68 -4.55 6.97
C MET A 147 0.91 -3.24 6.90
N VAL A 148 1.50 -2.17 6.36
CA VAL A 148 0.83 -0.88 6.19
C VAL A 148 -0.37 -0.98 5.24
N ASP A 149 -0.33 -1.89 4.25
CA ASP A 149 -1.43 -2.08 3.30
C ASP A 149 -2.77 -2.48 3.99
N VAL A 150 -2.75 -3.22 5.11
CA VAL A 150 -3.99 -3.54 5.84
C VAL A 150 -4.60 -2.31 6.49
N PHE A 151 -3.78 -1.37 6.97
CA PHE A 151 -4.27 -0.09 7.50
C PHE A 151 -4.84 0.79 6.39
N HIS A 152 -4.22 0.78 5.20
CA HIS A 152 -4.81 1.43 4.02
C HIS A 152 -6.17 0.81 3.65
N GLY A 153 -6.38 -0.48 3.88
CA GLY A 153 -7.67 -1.15 3.71
C GLY A 153 -8.72 -0.62 4.70
N ILE A 154 -8.34 -0.38 5.97
CA ILE A 154 -9.22 0.20 6.99
C ILE A 154 -9.63 1.63 6.59
N ASP A 155 -8.66 2.47 6.21
CA ASP A 155 -8.91 3.84 5.78
C ASP A 155 -9.78 3.90 4.52
N GLN A 156 -9.54 3.01 3.57
CA GLN A 156 -10.32 2.91 2.35
C GLN A 156 -11.77 2.47 2.64
N LYS A 157 -11.98 1.50 3.53
CA LYS A 157 -13.31 1.06 3.98
C LYS A 157 -14.06 2.20 4.69
N ALA A 158 -13.34 3.05 5.43
CA ALA A 158 -13.87 4.25 6.07
C ALA A 158 -14.11 5.44 5.10
N GLY A 159 -13.77 5.29 3.80
CA GLY A 159 -13.91 6.36 2.81
C GLY A 159 -12.82 7.44 2.87
N ASN A 160 -11.74 7.22 3.61
CA ASN A 160 -10.66 8.18 3.87
C ASN A 160 -9.39 7.88 3.05
N MET A 161 -9.51 7.69 1.73
CA MET A 161 -8.37 7.36 0.86
C MET A 161 -7.29 8.45 0.78
N ILE A 162 -7.58 9.67 1.23
CA ILE A 162 -6.61 10.76 1.35
C ILE A 162 -5.45 10.33 2.25
N TYR A 163 -5.73 9.70 3.39
CA TYR A 163 -4.69 9.22 4.31
C TYR A 163 -3.79 8.16 3.67
N CYS A 164 -4.37 7.27 2.85
CA CYS A 164 -3.58 6.31 2.08
C CYS A 164 -2.59 7.02 1.14
N GLY A 165 -3.06 8.02 0.39
CA GLY A 165 -2.20 8.80 -0.52
C GLY A 165 -1.11 9.58 0.21
N MET A 166 -1.45 10.25 1.31
CA MET A 166 -0.48 10.98 2.14
C MET A 166 0.56 10.03 2.76
N SER A 167 0.14 8.88 3.28
CA SER A 167 1.02 7.87 3.83
C SER A 167 2.01 7.35 2.78
N MET A 168 1.54 7.05 1.57
CA MET A 168 2.40 6.63 0.45
C MET A 168 3.42 7.69 0.08
N LEU A 169 3.00 8.95 -0.06
CA LEU A 169 3.86 10.08 -0.39
C LEU A 169 4.94 10.28 0.67
N LEU A 170 4.54 10.30 1.95
CA LEU A 170 5.45 10.49 3.07
C LEU A 170 6.48 9.36 3.15
N ARG A 171 6.01 8.11 3.03
CA ARG A 171 6.87 6.93 3.00
C ARG A 171 7.86 6.97 1.83
N GLY A 172 7.41 7.34 0.63
CA GLY A 172 8.28 7.46 -0.55
C GLY A 172 9.41 8.48 -0.33
N ILE A 173 9.07 9.68 0.15
CA ILE A 173 10.05 10.73 0.41
C ILE A 173 11.01 10.33 1.53
N LEU A 174 10.50 9.84 2.66
CA LEU A 174 11.33 9.44 3.79
C LEU A 174 12.28 8.30 3.43
N SER A 175 11.79 7.26 2.73
CA SER A 175 12.63 6.14 2.32
C SER A 175 13.74 6.59 1.37
N LEU A 176 13.45 7.46 0.42
CA LEU A 176 14.45 8.01 -0.48
C LEU A 176 15.50 8.85 0.26
N LEU A 177 15.08 9.74 1.16
CA LEU A 177 16.00 10.59 1.94
C LEU A 177 16.91 9.75 2.84
N VAL A 178 16.34 8.81 3.61
CA VAL A 178 17.11 7.92 4.50
C VAL A 178 18.08 7.06 3.68
N PHE A 179 17.63 6.54 2.54
CA PHE A 179 18.48 5.75 1.66
C PHE A 179 19.65 6.57 1.10
N CYS A 180 19.38 7.77 0.55
CA CYS A 180 20.41 8.66 0.01
C CYS A 180 21.41 9.08 1.12
N ALA A 181 20.91 9.41 2.31
CA ALA A 181 21.78 9.76 3.44
C ALA A 181 22.65 8.57 3.86
N GLY A 182 22.09 7.37 3.95
CA GLY A 182 22.82 6.15 4.26
C GLY A 182 23.94 5.88 3.24
N MET A 183 23.62 5.91 1.96
CA MET A 183 24.59 5.74 0.87
C MET A 183 25.69 6.81 0.88
N TYR A 184 25.35 8.07 1.20
CA TYR A 184 26.32 9.15 1.26
C TYR A 184 27.30 8.97 2.44
N ILE A 185 26.85 8.45 3.58
CA ILE A 185 27.66 8.26 4.79
C ILE A 185 28.52 6.99 4.69
N SER A 186 27.91 5.88 4.26
CA SER A 186 28.58 4.56 4.29
C SER A 186 29.33 4.23 2.99
N HIS A 187 29.00 4.87 1.87
CA HIS A 187 29.45 4.51 0.52
C HIS A 187 29.20 3.03 0.18
N SER A 188 28.32 2.36 0.92
CA SER A 188 27.98 0.95 0.84
C SER A 188 26.48 0.75 0.96
N LEU A 189 25.96 -0.40 0.56
CA LEU A 189 24.54 -0.74 0.62
C LEU A 189 24.10 -1.17 2.04
N VAL A 190 25.04 -1.53 2.92
CA VAL A 190 24.84 -2.01 4.29
C VAL A 190 25.75 -1.28 5.25
#